data_33abb811f16b23df34633a915ffa2f5a
#
_entry.id   33abb811f16b23df34633a915ffa2f5a
#
_cell.length_a   1.000
_cell.length_b   1.000
_cell.length_c   1.000
_cell.angle_alpha   90.00
_cell.angle_beta   90.00
_cell.angle_gamma   90.00
#
_symmetry.space_group_name_H-M   'P 1'
#
loop_
_entity.id
_entity.type
_entity.pdbx_description
1 polymer ?
#
loop_
_entity_poly.entity_id
_entity_poly.type
_entity_poly.pdbx_seq_one_letter_code
_entity_poly.pdbx_strand_id
1 'polypeptide(L)'
;MTDKYVPDQILGHSDEADGIEEYDNRLPRWWVGLFLFTIAWSPAYAIHYHFVGGRSQAGDYDAEVAAADQKWPQPSAADVANMEITGSVIDEGKAIYMANCVACHGPELKGGIGVNLTDTEWIHGGTREQITATITNGVLDKGMPTWGPVLGPEKVAKVAAFVHQSGGGQ
;
A
#
# COMPACT_ATOMS: atom_id res chain seq x y z
N MET A 1 -21.75 -9.66 -52.55
CA MET A 1 -22.19 -10.96 -52.01
C MET A 1 -22.58 -10.69 -50.55
N THR A 2 -23.88 -10.73 -50.27
CA THR A 2 -24.36 -10.54 -48.89
C THR A 2 -24.30 -11.91 -48.23
N ASP A 3 -23.24 -12.16 -47.45
CA ASP A 3 -23.19 -13.34 -46.62
C ASP A 3 -24.41 -13.31 -45.68
N LYS A 4 -25.28 -14.28 -45.92
CA LYS A 4 -26.50 -14.42 -45.12
C LYS A 4 -26.07 -15.01 -43.76
N TYR A 5 -26.05 -14.17 -42.74
CA TYR A 5 -25.81 -14.62 -41.39
C TYR A 5 -26.73 -15.81 -41.06
N VAL A 6 -26.14 -16.92 -40.69
CA VAL A 6 -26.82 -18.12 -40.20
C VAL A 6 -26.57 -18.19 -38.70
N PRO A 7 -27.60 -18.02 -37.82
CA PRO A 7 -27.40 -18.13 -36.37
C PRO A 7 -27.01 -19.57 -36.01
N ASP A 8 -26.28 -19.71 -34.91
CA ASP A 8 -25.84 -20.98 -34.36
C ASP A 8 -24.89 -21.80 -35.27
N GLN A 9 -24.18 -21.13 -36.19
CA GLN A 9 -23.12 -21.76 -36.93
C GLN A 9 -21.88 -21.90 -36.05
N ILE A 10 -21.30 -23.12 -36.01
CA ILE A 10 -20.07 -23.39 -35.28
C ILE A 10 -18.89 -22.72 -36.02
N LEU A 11 -18.09 -21.93 -35.27
CA LEU A 11 -16.85 -21.37 -35.77
C LEU A 11 -15.69 -22.36 -35.48
N GLY A 12 -14.89 -22.60 -36.51
CA GLY A 12 -13.71 -23.46 -36.41
C GLY A 12 -13.99 -24.94 -36.66
N HIS A 13 -12.92 -25.70 -36.74
CA HIS A 13 -12.95 -27.15 -36.83
C HIS A 13 -12.70 -27.74 -35.43
N SER A 14 -13.42 -28.82 -35.10
CA SER A 14 -13.34 -29.47 -33.78
C SER A 14 -11.95 -29.98 -33.39
N ASP A 15 -11.04 -30.08 -34.34
CA ASP A 15 -9.63 -30.45 -34.15
C ASP A 15 -8.68 -29.29 -33.89
N GLU A 16 -9.09 -28.05 -34.16
CA GLU A 16 -8.27 -26.84 -33.94
C GLU A 16 -8.53 -26.15 -32.60
N ALA A 17 -9.63 -26.43 -31.91
CA ALA A 17 -10.14 -25.69 -30.75
C ALA A 17 -10.20 -26.51 -29.47
N ASP A 18 -9.25 -27.41 -29.20
CA ASP A 18 -9.18 -28.25 -27.99
C ASP A 18 -10.50 -28.98 -27.65
N GLY A 19 -11.34 -29.21 -28.66
CA GLY A 19 -12.67 -29.81 -28.51
C GLY A 19 -13.76 -28.87 -27.98
N ILE A 20 -13.50 -27.57 -27.92
CA ILE A 20 -14.47 -26.55 -27.54
C ILE A 20 -15.10 -25.97 -28.81
N GLU A 21 -16.40 -26.12 -28.94
CA GLU A 21 -17.16 -25.55 -30.05
C GLU A 21 -17.70 -24.17 -29.68
N GLU A 22 -17.44 -23.17 -30.51
CA GLU A 22 -17.94 -21.80 -30.34
C GLU A 22 -19.01 -21.51 -31.41
N TYR A 23 -20.09 -20.85 -31.00
CA TYR A 23 -21.14 -20.44 -31.92
C TYR A 23 -20.91 -19.02 -32.43
N ASP A 24 -21.05 -18.83 -33.78
CA ASP A 24 -21.01 -17.51 -34.39
C ASP A 24 -22.32 -16.74 -34.17
N ASN A 25 -22.45 -16.18 -32.97
CA ASN A 25 -23.59 -15.37 -32.59
C ASN A 25 -23.29 -13.88 -32.76
N ARG A 26 -24.24 -13.15 -33.36
CA ARG A 26 -24.10 -11.69 -33.49
C ARG A 26 -24.02 -11.05 -32.10
N LEU A 27 -23.05 -10.15 -31.95
CA LEU A 27 -22.94 -9.34 -30.77
C LEU A 27 -24.22 -8.51 -30.53
N PRO A 28 -24.70 -8.40 -29.29
CA PRO A 28 -25.84 -7.55 -28.95
C PRO A 28 -25.63 -6.11 -29.42
N ARG A 29 -26.66 -5.50 -30.02
CA ARG A 29 -26.56 -4.15 -30.61
C ARG A 29 -26.13 -3.10 -29.57
N TRP A 30 -26.56 -3.25 -28.32
CA TRP A 30 -26.16 -2.35 -27.25
C TRP A 30 -24.66 -2.46 -26.96
N TRP A 31 -24.09 -3.67 -27.03
CA TRP A 31 -22.67 -3.93 -26.82
C TRP A 31 -21.82 -3.28 -27.93
N VAL A 32 -22.22 -3.48 -29.20
CA VAL A 32 -21.57 -2.84 -30.34
C VAL A 32 -21.67 -1.32 -30.26
N GLY A 33 -22.81 -0.79 -29.85
CA GLY A 33 -23.00 0.64 -29.61
C GLY A 33 -22.06 1.17 -28.52
N LEU A 34 -21.95 0.48 -27.39
CA LEU A 34 -21.02 0.84 -26.32
C LEU A 34 -19.56 0.80 -26.78
N PHE A 35 -19.19 -0.25 -27.52
CA PHE A 35 -17.84 -0.39 -28.07
C PHE A 35 -17.46 0.76 -29.00
N LEU A 36 -18.34 1.11 -29.96
CA LEU A 36 -18.11 2.25 -30.83
C LEU A 36 -18.08 3.58 -30.11
N PHE A 37 -18.92 3.73 -29.08
CA PHE A 37 -18.89 4.91 -28.21
C PHE A 37 -17.54 5.05 -27.51
N THR A 38 -17.01 3.97 -26.91
CA THR A 38 -15.71 4.03 -26.23
C THR A 38 -14.55 4.32 -27.19
N ILE A 39 -14.60 3.81 -28.43
CA ILE A 39 -13.63 4.15 -29.48
C ILE A 39 -13.68 5.65 -29.81
N ALA A 40 -14.88 6.22 -29.99
CA ALA A 40 -15.05 7.65 -30.29
C ALA A 40 -14.67 8.55 -29.11
N TRP A 41 -14.97 8.10 -27.89
CA TRP A 41 -14.65 8.82 -26.65
C TRP A 41 -13.15 8.84 -26.32
N SER A 42 -12.44 7.75 -26.60
CA SER A 42 -11.03 7.58 -26.23
C SER A 42 -10.12 8.71 -26.74
N PRO A 43 -10.12 9.11 -28.03
CA PRO A 43 -9.28 10.21 -28.49
C PRO A 43 -9.69 11.56 -27.88
N ALA A 44 -10.98 11.83 -27.68
CA ALA A 44 -11.45 13.04 -27.03
C ALA A 44 -10.97 13.13 -25.58
N TYR A 45 -11.06 12.03 -24.85
CA TYR A 45 -10.53 11.92 -23.48
C TYR A 45 -9.01 12.09 -23.45
N ALA A 46 -8.27 11.42 -24.33
CA ALA A 46 -6.82 11.51 -24.39
C ALA A 46 -6.34 12.95 -24.68
N ILE A 47 -6.98 13.61 -25.66
CA ILE A 47 -6.65 15.00 -25.99
C ILE A 47 -6.96 15.93 -24.81
N HIS A 48 -8.15 15.81 -24.22
CA HIS A 48 -8.53 16.64 -23.07
C HIS A 48 -7.57 16.44 -21.88
N TYR A 49 -7.28 15.20 -21.52
CA TYR A 49 -6.49 14.90 -20.34
C TYR A 49 -5.01 15.25 -20.51
N HIS A 50 -4.41 14.90 -21.66
CA HIS A 50 -2.97 15.05 -21.85
C HIS A 50 -2.55 16.42 -22.44
N PHE A 51 -3.41 17.05 -23.23
CA PHE A 51 -3.01 18.26 -23.96
C PHE A 51 -3.74 19.53 -23.52
N VAL A 52 -4.99 19.43 -23.06
CA VAL A 52 -5.78 20.62 -22.69
C VAL A 52 -5.76 20.82 -21.18
N GLY A 53 -5.94 19.76 -20.40
CA GLY A 53 -6.09 19.85 -18.95
C GLY A 53 -4.78 20.02 -18.18
N GLY A 54 -3.63 19.66 -18.76
CA GLY A 54 -2.33 19.65 -18.07
C GLY A 54 -2.31 18.80 -16.80
N ARG A 55 -3.32 17.94 -16.65
CA ARG A 55 -3.54 17.12 -15.44
C ARG A 55 -2.70 15.86 -15.53
N SER A 56 -2.13 15.48 -14.41
CA SER A 56 -1.45 14.19 -14.27
C SER A 56 -1.95 13.51 -12.99
N GLN A 57 -1.96 12.20 -12.97
CA GLN A 57 -2.32 11.46 -11.76
C GLN A 57 -1.42 11.84 -10.57
N ALA A 58 -0.14 12.09 -10.82
CA ALA A 58 0.78 12.57 -9.81
C ALA A 58 0.37 13.93 -9.24
N GLY A 59 0.05 14.90 -10.11
CA GLY A 59 -0.37 16.23 -9.66
C GLY A 59 -1.72 16.24 -8.94
N ASP A 60 -2.68 15.45 -9.40
CA ASP A 60 -3.97 15.29 -8.71
C ASP A 60 -3.78 14.62 -7.35
N TYR A 61 -2.92 13.58 -7.25
CA TYR A 61 -2.56 12.92 -6.00
C TYR A 61 -1.88 13.88 -5.02
N ASP A 62 -0.88 14.65 -5.48
CA ASP A 62 -0.18 15.62 -4.63
C ASP A 62 -1.13 16.70 -4.09
N ALA A 63 -2.09 17.13 -4.91
CA ALA A 63 -3.12 18.07 -4.48
C ALA A 63 -4.08 17.48 -3.43
N GLU A 64 -4.48 16.22 -3.60
CA GLU A 64 -5.32 15.50 -2.63
C GLU A 64 -4.57 15.26 -1.32
N VAL A 65 -3.29 14.88 -1.37
CA VAL A 65 -2.44 14.71 -0.17
C VAL A 65 -2.31 16.04 0.56
N ALA A 66 -2.01 17.12 -0.15
CA ALA A 66 -1.90 18.45 0.47
C ALA A 66 -3.22 18.91 1.13
N ALA A 67 -4.36 18.60 0.51
CA ALA A 67 -5.67 18.88 1.10
C ALA A 67 -5.96 18.00 2.32
N ALA A 68 -5.54 16.73 2.28
CA ALA A 68 -5.66 15.81 3.41
C ALA A 68 -4.79 16.25 4.60
N ASP A 69 -3.55 16.69 4.36
CA ASP A 69 -2.64 17.18 5.38
C ASP A 69 -3.18 18.45 6.08
N GLN A 70 -3.87 19.31 5.34
CA GLN A 70 -4.55 20.49 5.94
C GLN A 70 -5.72 20.07 6.82
N LYS A 71 -6.48 19.05 6.44
CA LYS A 71 -7.65 18.57 7.17
C LYS A 71 -7.28 17.69 8.37
N TRP A 72 -6.21 16.91 8.23
CA TRP A 72 -5.68 15.99 9.24
C TRP A 72 -4.16 16.21 9.38
N PRO A 73 -3.76 17.34 10.01
CA PRO A 73 -2.35 17.65 10.13
C PRO A 73 -1.62 16.53 10.85
N GLN A 74 -0.60 16.00 10.19
CA GLN A 74 0.28 15.03 10.82
C GLN A 74 1.26 15.76 11.72
N PRO A 75 1.63 15.18 12.88
CA PRO A 75 2.65 15.78 13.74
C PRO A 75 3.95 15.94 12.94
N SER A 76 4.56 17.10 13.07
CA SER A 76 5.85 17.36 12.42
C SER A 76 6.95 16.46 12.98
N ALA A 77 8.04 16.28 12.24
CA ALA A 77 9.20 15.56 12.74
C ALA A 77 9.74 16.16 14.06
N ALA A 78 9.60 17.49 14.24
CA ALA A 78 9.98 18.17 15.48
C ALA A 78 9.03 17.82 16.63
N ASP A 79 7.71 17.76 16.38
CA ASP A 79 6.74 17.36 17.40
C ASP A 79 6.97 15.92 17.88
N VAL A 80 7.27 15.04 16.91
CA VAL A 80 7.59 13.63 17.21
C VAL A 80 8.91 13.50 17.97
N ALA A 81 9.94 14.26 17.59
CA ALA A 81 11.24 14.25 18.26
C ALA A 81 11.15 14.80 19.70
N ASN A 82 10.31 15.82 19.89
CA ASN A 82 10.10 16.46 21.20
C ASN A 82 8.97 15.82 22.02
N MET A 83 8.39 14.70 21.55
CA MET A 83 7.32 14.01 22.27
C MET A 83 7.80 13.57 23.64
N GLU A 84 7.14 14.07 24.70
CA GLU A 84 7.42 13.67 26.08
C GLU A 84 7.03 12.20 26.30
N ILE A 85 7.97 11.41 26.80
CA ILE A 85 7.76 9.99 27.08
C ILE A 85 7.08 9.82 28.43
N THR A 86 5.76 9.83 28.40
CA THR A 86 4.92 9.57 29.57
C THR A 86 4.53 8.09 29.64
N GLY A 87 4.02 7.64 30.78
CA GLY A 87 3.49 6.28 30.90
C GLY A 87 2.40 5.96 29.88
N SER A 88 1.53 6.92 29.55
CA SER A 88 0.49 6.75 28.52
C SER A 88 1.08 6.52 27.13
N VAL A 89 2.16 7.22 26.77
CA VAL A 89 2.85 7.02 25.48
C VAL A 89 3.43 5.61 25.38
N ILE A 90 3.99 5.10 26.48
CA ILE A 90 4.52 3.75 26.56
C ILE A 90 3.39 2.70 26.44
N ASP A 91 2.27 2.90 27.12
CA ASP A 91 1.13 1.99 27.06
C ASP A 91 0.52 1.94 25.66
N GLU A 92 0.40 3.10 24.99
CA GLU A 92 -0.03 3.16 23.59
C GLU A 92 0.99 2.48 22.67
N GLY A 93 2.28 2.72 22.88
CA GLY A 93 3.36 2.05 22.15
C GLY A 93 3.32 0.55 22.30
N LYS A 94 3.06 0.06 23.52
CA LYS A 94 2.84 -1.37 23.80
C LYS A 94 1.64 -1.93 23.05
N ALA A 95 0.53 -1.22 23.03
CA ALA A 95 -0.67 -1.65 22.30
C ALA A 95 -0.38 -1.77 20.78
N ILE A 96 0.35 -0.80 20.20
CA ILE A 96 0.78 -0.83 18.81
C ILE A 96 1.71 -2.02 18.55
N TYR A 97 2.67 -2.27 19.43
CA TYR A 97 3.58 -3.41 19.37
C TYR A 97 2.83 -4.74 19.38
N MET A 98 1.90 -4.91 20.30
CA MET A 98 1.08 -6.13 20.42
C MET A 98 0.24 -6.40 19.19
N ALA A 99 -0.21 -5.35 18.49
CA ALA A 99 -1.01 -5.49 17.28
C ALA A 99 -0.20 -5.81 16.02
N ASN A 100 1.05 -5.36 15.93
CA ASN A 100 1.79 -5.36 14.65
C ASN A 100 3.14 -6.09 14.69
N CYS A 101 3.79 -6.18 15.85
CA CYS A 101 5.20 -6.60 15.95
C CYS A 101 5.38 -7.98 16.58
N VAL A 102 4.41 -8.43 17.39
CA VAL A 102 4.48 -9.68 18.17
C VAL A 102 4.69 -10.91 17.31
N ALA A 103 4.12 -10.95 16.11
CA ALA A 103 4.22 -12.10 15.22
C ALA A 103 5.69 -12.46 14.91
N CYS A 104 6.56 -11.47 14.85
CA CYS A 104 7.99 -11.67 14.57
C CYS A 104 8.87 -11.57 15.81
N HIS A 105 8.61 -10.57 16.67
CA HIS A 105 9.49 -10.27 17.82
C HIS A 105 9.03 -10.89 19.14
N GLY A 106 7.90 -11.60 19.14
CA GLY A 106 7.33 -12.24 20.33
C GLY A 106 6.67 -11.24 21.32
N PRO A 107 5.78 -11.73 22.20
CA PRO A 107 5.04 -10.88 23.14
C PRO A 107 5.94 -10.29 24.24
N GLU A 108 7.08 -10.92 24.53
CA GLU A 108 8.07 -10.50 25.53
C GLU A 108 9.29 -9.80 24.90
N LEU A 109 9.22 -9.41 23.64
CA LEU A 109 10.31 -8.81 22.84
C LEU A 109 11.56 -9.70 22.69
N LYS A 110 11.52 -10.97 23.12
CA LYS A 110 12.66 -11.90 23.12
C LYS A 110 12.98 -12.52 21.76
N GLY A 111 12.29 -12.06 20.73
CA GLY A 111 12.49 -12.58 19.38
C GLY A 111 11.62 -13.80 19.08
N GLY A 112 11.84 -14.31 17.88
CA GLY A 112 11.16 -15.46 17.29
C GLY A 112 11.62 -15.59 15.85
N ILE A 113 10.79 -15.19 14.89
CA ILE A 113 11.21 -15.01 13.50
C ILE A 113 12.12 -13.78 13.39
N GLY A 114 11.77 -12.70 14.10
CA GLY A 114 12.57 -11.48 14.24
C GLY A 114 13.59 -11.59 15.39
N VAL A 115 14.50 -10.63 15.43
CA VAL A 115 15.55 -10.55 16.44
C VAL A 115 15.00 -10.28 17.84
N ASN A 116 15.78 -10.65 18.86
CA ASN A 116 15.54 -10.26 20.24
C ASN A 116 15.71 -8.72 20.37
N LEU A 117 14.79 -8.06 21.05
CA LEU A 117 14.79 -6.62 21.28
C LEU A 117 15.07 -6.27 22.75
N THR A 118 15.44 -7.27 23.58
CA THR A 118 15.73 -7.09 25.01
C THR A 118 17.19 -7.33 25.37
N ASP A 119 18.02 -7.72 24.39
CA ASP A 119 19.44 -7.87 24.60
C ASP A 119 20.20 -6.56 24.33
N THR A 120 21.50 -6.57 24.59
CA THR A 120 22.39 -5.41 24.39
C THR A 120 23.00 -5.36 22.99
N GLU A 121 22.66 -6.31 22.11
CA GLU A 121 23.21 -6.41 20.77
C GLU A 121 22.28 -5.72 19.75
N TRP A 122 22.48 -4.43 19.54
CA TRP A 122 21.70 -3.63 18.61
C TRP A 122 22.34 -3.58 17.22
N ILE A 123 21.84 -4.37 16.28
CA ILE A 123 22.35 -4.47 14.90
C ILE A 123 22.22 -3.14 14.13
N HIS A 124 21.12 -2.42 14.36
CA HIS A 124 20.80 -1.16 13.67
C HIS A 124 20.82 0.05 14.60
N GLY A 125 21.43 -0.10 15.78
CA GLY A 125 21.49 0.92 16.81
C GLY A 125 20.34 0.88 17.81
N GLY A 126 20.63 1.22 19.07
CA GLY A 126 19.73 1.11 20.22
C GLY A 126 19.18 2.44 20.71
N THR A 127 19.55 3.58 20.12
CA THR A 127 18.93 4.84 20.50
C THR A 127 17.49 4.93 19.98
N ARG A 128 16.66 5.73 20.64
CA ARG A 128 15.26 5.91 20.23
C ARG A 128 15.13 6.37 18.76
N GLU A 129 16.02 7.27 18.34
CA GLU A 129 16.07 7.78 16.96
C GLU A 129 16.40 6.67 15.95
N GLN A 130 17.38 5.83 16.30
CA GLN A 130 17.79 4.70 15.46
C GLN A 130 16.70 3.64 15.37
N ILE A 131 16.06 3.31 16.49
CA ILE A 131 14.91 2.39 16.53
C ILE A 131 13.75 2.96 15.70
N THR A 132 13.45 4.27 15.85
CA THR A 132 12.43 4.96 15.05
C THR A 132 12.74 4.86 13.54
N ALA A 133 13.99 5.12 13.15
CA ALA A 133 14.42 5.01 11.77
C ALA A 133 14.30 3.58 11.23
N THR A 134 14.70 2.59 12.02
CA THR A 134 14.60 1.16 11.65
C THR A 134 13.15 0.73 11.47
N ILE A 135 12.24 1.13 12.36
CA ILE A 135 10.82 0.81 12.23
C ILE A 135 10.22 1.53 11.02
N THR A 136 10.56 2.80 10.81
CA THR A 136 10.05 3.60 9.69
C THR A 136 10.42 2.97 8.35
N ASN A 137 11.71 2.66 8.16
CA ASN A 137 12.26 2.22 6.88
C ASN A 137 12.17 0.69 6.69
N GLY A 138 12.02 -0.07 7.78
CA GLY A 138 12.11 -1.52 7.75
C GLY A 138 13.53 -2.01 7.45
N VAL A 139 13.68 -3.33 7.37
CA VAL A 139 14.90 -4.04 6.95
C VAL A 139 14.46 -5.14 5.99
N LEU A 140 14.17 -4.75 4.75
CA LEU A 140 13.51 -5.61 3.76
C LEU A 140 14.29 -6.87 3.42
N ASP A 141 15.61 -6.78 3.36
CA ASP A 141 16.51 -7.92 3.13
C ASP A 141 16.51 -8.93 4.28
N LYS A 142 16.03 -8.56 5.45
CA LYS A 142 15.83 -9.41 6.63
C LYS A 142 14.37 -9.74 6.90
N GLY A 143 13.46 -9.31 6.03
CA GLY A 143 12.03 -9.60 6.11
C GLY A 143 11.23 -8.67 7.03
N MET A 144 11.82 -7.59 7.56
CA MET A 144 11.09 -6.57 8.29
C MET A 144 10.52 -5.52 7.32
N PRO A 145 9.18 -5.40 7.20
CA PRO A 145 8.56 -4.42 6.31
C PRO A 145 8.73 -2.99 6.81
N THR A 146 8.53 -2.02 5.90
CA THR A 146 8.48 -0.60 6.23
C THR A 146 7.18 -0.26 6.94
N TRP A 147 7.26 0.23 8.16
CA TRP A 147 6.08 0.56 8.98
C TRP A 147 5.71 2.05 8.92
N GLY A 148 6.60 2.90 8.45
CA GLY A 148 6.35 4.34 8.34
C GLY A 148 5.05 4.69 7.61
N PRO A 149 4.84 4.21 6.37
CA PRO A 149 3.61 4.48 5.62
C PRO A 149 2.33 3.89 6.23
N VAL A 150 2.47 2.81 7.01
CA VAL A 150 1.32 2.09 7.62
C VAL A 150 0.88 2.71 8.93
N LEU A 151 1.83 3.03 9.80
CA LEU A 151 1.56 3.51 11.16
C LEU A 151 1.56 5.04 11.25
N GLY A 152 2.31 5.70 10.40
CA GLY A 152 2.59 7.13 10.50
C GLY A 152 3.60 7.48 11.60
N PRO A 153 4.14 8.71 11.57
CA PRO A 153 5.28 9.10 12.40
C PRO A 153 5.00 9.03 13.91
N GLU A 154 3.81 9.42 14.34
CA GLU A 154 3.43 9.43 15.75
C GLU A 154 3.39 8.02 16.35
N LYS A 155 2.73 7.07 15.70
CA LYS A 155 2.62 5.69 16.19
C LYS A 155 3.97 4.98 16.13
N VAL A 156 4.79 5.25 15.12
CA VAL A 156 6.15 4.74 15.04
C VAL A 156 6.99 5.25 16.23
N ALA A 157 6.89 6.52 16.57
CA ALA A 157 7.61 7.08 17.71
C ALA A 157 7.15 6.48 19.05
N LYS A 158 5.85 6.24 19.23
CA LYS A 158 5.29 5.59 20.42
C LYS A 158 5.78 4.15 20.56
N VAL A 159 5.75 3.36 19.50
CA VAL A 159 6.25 1.98 19.57
C VAL A 159 7.77 1.94 19.72
N ALA A 160 8.52 2.86 19.13
CA ALA A 160 9.96 2.98 19.34
C ALA A 160 10.31 3.33 20.78
N ALA A 161 9.55 4.23 21.42
CA ALA A 161 9.70 4.56 22.82
C ALA A 161 9.44 3.34 23.76
N PHE A 162 8.40 2.57 23.46
CA PHE A 162 8.12 1.32 24.19
C PHE A 162 9.25 0.30 24.03
N VAL A 163 9.72 0.05 22.81
CA VAL A 163 10.83 -0.89 22.53
C VAL A 163 12.11 -0.43 23.23
N HIS A 164 12.46 0.86 23.11
CA HIS A 164 13.64 1.44 23.75
C HIS A 164 13.61 1.26 25.29
N GLN A 165 12.48 1.54 25.91
CA GLN A 165 12.33 1.39 27.37
C GLN A 165 12.35 -0.07 27.82
N SER A 166 11.75 -0.98 27.03
CA SER A 166 11.63 -2.40 27.36
C SER A 166 12.89 -3.20 27.04
N GLY A 167 13.65 -2.77 26.03
CA GLY A 167 14.84 -3.44 25.52
C GLY A 167 16.16 -2.96 26.13
N GLY A 168 16.13 -2.07 27.12
CA GLY A 168 17.36 -1.53 27.70
C GLY A 168 18.18 -0.70 26.72
N GLY A 169 17.51 0.02 25.81
CA GLY A 169 18.13 0.93 24.85
C GLY A 169 19.06 1.93 25.52
N GLN A 170 20.17 2.25 24.81
CA GLN A 170 21.23 3.16 25.26
C GLN A 170 20.92 4.60 24.88
#